data_a52452c39ab5ba316768d97aed1864d0
#
_entry.id   a52452c39ab5ba316768d97aed1864d0
#
_cell.length_a   1.000
_cell.length_b   1.000
_cell.length_c   1.000
_cell.angle_alpha   90.00
_cell.angle_beta   90.00
_cell.angle_gamma   90.00
#
_symmetry.space_group_name_H-M   'P 1'
#
loop_
_entity.id
_entity.type
_entity.pdbx_description
1 polymer ?
#
loop_
_entity_poly.entity_id
_entity_poly.type
_entity_poly.pdbx_seq_one_letter_code
_entity_poly.pdbx_strand_id
1 'polypeptide(L)'
;LLQNSEKAYDGVYEIIGNKLIGNQCIINGSVEKTAESGQYIFPSEQGHGYGTLMKYEFIDYLFKQGLLQRIIEKVKKFNERNNRLNLKLGFRLYESDSEYNYYEVNPKTLNAQ
;
A
#
# COMPACT_ATOMS: atom_id res chain seq x y z
N LEU A 1 -11.54 14.40 6.47
CA LEU A 1 -12.12 13.64 5.38
C LEU A 1 -11.78 14.23 4.04
N LEU A 2 -11.63 13.38 3.08
CA LEU A 2 -11.36 13.81 1.71
C LEU A 2 -12.63 14.35 1.06
N GLN A 3 -12.45 15.32 0.19
CA GLN A 3 -13.55 15.98 -0.48
C GLN A 3 -13.28 16.04 -1.98
N ASN A 4 -14.29 16.46 -2.72
CA ASN A 4 -14.23 16.66 -4.16
C ASN A 4 -13.95 15.34 -4.90
N SER A 5 -12.90 15.28 -5.67
CA SER A 5 -12.57 14.11 -6.48
C SER A 5 -11.81 13.03 -5.72
N GLU A 6 -11.52 13.23 -4.43
CA GLU A 6 -10.73 12.30 -3.66
C GLU A 6 -11.57 11.47 -2.71
N LYS A 7 -11.18 10.21 -2.53
CA LYS A 7 -11.80 9.31 -1.56
C LYS A 7 -10.69 8.59 -0.81
N ALA A 8 -10.93 8.35 0.47
CA ALA A 8 -10.00 7.60 1.31
C ALA A 8 -10.62 6.28 1.74
N TYR A 9 -9.82 5.24 1.78
CA TYR A 9 -10.19 3.95 2.33
C TYR A 9 -9.17 3.62 3.42
N ASP A 10 -9.65 3.49 4.65
CA ASP A 10 -8.81 3.15 5.78
C ASP A 10 -9.07 1.71 6.19
N GLY A 11 -8.00 0.97 6.40
CA GLY A 11 -8.11 -0.38 6.92
C GLY A 11 -7.30 -0.50 8.19
N VAL A 12 -7.90 -1.08 9.20
CA VAL A 12 -7.22 -1.39 10.45
C VAL A 12 -7.29 -2.89 10.63
N TYR A 13 -6.14 -3.51 10.85
CA TYR A 13 -6.03 -4.95 10.83
C TYR A 13 -5.72 -5.54 12.20
N GLU A 14 -6.40 -6.65 12.47
CA GLU A 14 -6.09 -7.54 13.58
C GLU A 14 -5.53 -8.80 12.97
N ILE A 15 -4.26 -9.10 13.22
CA ILE A 15 -3.65 -10.26 12.60
C ILE A 15 -3.59 -11.45 13.54
N ILE A 16 -3.21 -11.23 14.79
CA ILE A 16 -3.04 -12.31 15.76
C ILE A 16 -3.84 -11.99 17.00
N GLY A 17 -4.77 -12.88 17.34
CA GLY A 17 -5.51 -12.79 18.59
C GLY A 17 -6.20 -11.46 18.82
N ASN A 18 -6.83 -10.90 17.81
CA ASN A 18 -7.54 -9.61 17.90
C ASN A 18 -6.64 -8.43 18.21
N LYS A 19 -5.36 -8.54 17.89
CA LYS A 19 -4.41 -7.47 18.20
C LYS A 19 -4.30 -6.49 17.04
N LEU A 20 -4.53 -5.21 17.31
CA LEU A 20 -4.33 -4.14 16.36
C LEU A 20 -2.84 -3.90 16.15
N ILE A 21 -2.37 -3.95 14.93
CA ILE A 21 -0.94 -3.81 14.63
C ILE A 21 -0.61 -2.55 13.86
N GLY A 22 -1.61 -1.86 13.30
CA GLY A 22 -1.35 -0.66 12.53
C GLY A 22 -2.51 -0.34 11.63
N ASN A 23 -2.26 0.50 10.62
CA ASN A 23 -3.30 0.83 9.68
C ASN A 23 -2.77 0.94 8.25
N GLN A 24 -3.68 0.76 7.30
CA GLN A 24 -3.42 0.87 5.88
C GLN A 24 -4.39 1.88 5.32
N CYS A 25 -3.90 2.83 4.54
CA CYS A 25 -4.70 3.90 3.98
C CYS A 25 -4.52 3.95 2.46
N ILE A 26 -5.62 4.16 1.76
CA ILE A 26 -5.63 4.33 0.31
C ILE A 26 -6.35 5.64 -0.01
N ILE A 27 -5.73 6.47 -0.83
CA ILE A 27 -6.31 7.74 -1.24
C ILE A 27 -6.53 7.70 -2.75
N ASN A 28 -7.77 7.87 -3.18
CA ASN A 28 -8.07 7.95 -4.60
C ASN A 28 -7.61 9.28 -5.14
N GLY A 29 -6.90 9.21 -6.25
CA GLY A 29 -6.51 10.41 -6.96
C GLY A 29 -7.56 10.84 -7.97
N SER A 30 -7.17 11.74 -8.87
CA SER A 30 -8.05 12.26 -9.91
C SER A 30 -8.23 11.29 -11.08
N VAL A 31 -7.40 10.26 -11.20
CA VAL A 31 -7.51 9.26 -12.25
C VAL A 31 -8.39 8.13 -11.76
N GLU A 32 -9.37 7.74 -12.60
CA GLU A 32 -10.32 6.70 -12.23
C GLU A 32 -9.65 5.41 -11.82
N LYS A 33 -10.10 4.84 -10.71
CA LYS A 33 -9.63 3.57 -10.14
C LYS A 33 -8.12 3.52 -9.89
N THR A 34 -7.49 4.67 -9.74
CA THR A 34 -6.09 4.80 -9.35
C THR A 34 -6.02 5.49 -7.99
N ALA A 35 -5.18 5.00 -7.11
CA ALA A 35 -5.04 5.55 -5.77
C ALA A 35 -3.60 5.47 -5.29
N GLU A 36 -3.28 6.26 -4.27
CA GLU A 36 -2.00 6.21 -3.59
C GLU A 36 -2.17 5.51 -2.25
N SER A 37 -1.21 4.67 -1.87
CA SER A 37 -1.28 3.93 -0.61
C SER A 37 -0.35 4.49 0.45
N GLY A 38 -0.76 4.35 1.70
CA GLY A 38 0.05 4.66 2.86
C GLY A 38 -0.15 3.60 3.93
N GLN A 39 0.84 3.42 4.79
CA GLN A 39 0.80 2.38 5.81
C GLN A 39 1.52 2.83 7.06
N TYR A 40 0.98 2.42 8.22
CA TYR A 40 1.65 2.60 9.50
C TYR A 40 1.52 1.34 10.34
N ILE A 41 2.64 0.82 10.81
CA ILE A 41 2.68 -0.29 11.75
C ILE A 41 3.13 0.24 13.10
N PHE A 42 2.39 -0.07 14.15
CA PHE A 42 2.73 0.37 15.50
C PHE A 42 4.16 -0.09 15.86
N PRO A 43 4.97 0.75 16.49
CA PRO A 43 6.36 0.40 16.78
C PRO A 43 6.54 -0.95 17.46
N SER A 44 5.65 -1.30 18.38
CA SER A 44 5.71 -2.59 19.07
C SER A 44 5.47 -3.79 18.17
N GLU A 45 4.90 -3.57 16.99
CA GLU A 45 4.55 -4.65 16.06
C GLU A 45 5.44 -4.70 14.85
N GLN A 46 6.42 -3.83 14.74
CA GLN A 46 7.35 -3.83 13.61
C GLN A 46 8.32 -5.01 13.71
N GLY A 47 8.86 -5.40 12.55
CA GLY A 47 9.84 -6.47 12.49
C GLY A 47 9.27 -7.88 12.44
N HIS A 48 7.95 -8.04 12.30
CA HIS A 48 7.29 -9.35 12.28
C HIS A 48 6.71 -9.74 10.92
N GLY A 49 6.96 -8.94 9.88
CA GLY A 49 6.39 -9.20 8.56
C GLY A 49 4.94 -8.76 8.41
N TYR A 50 4.37 -8.12 9.42
CA TYR A 50 2.97 -7.70 9.39
C TYR A 50 2.70 -6.67 8.31
N GLY A 51 3.65 -5.76 8.07
CA GLY A 51 3.49 -4.74 7.05
C GLY A 51 3.26 -5.32 5.66
N THR A 52 4.03 -6.33 5.30
CA THR A 52 3.89 -7.00 4.02
C THR A 52 2.54 -7.69 3.91
N LEU A 53 2.17 -8.45 4.92
CA LEU A 53 0.92 -9.19 4.94
C LEU A 53 -0.29 -8.26 4.89
N MET A 54 -0.30 -7.26 5.76
CA MET A 54 -1.41 -6.31 5.83
C MET A 54 -1.58 -5.56 4.52
N LYS A 55 -0.48 -5.10 3.95
CA LYS A 55 -0.52 -4.36 2.69
C LYS A 55 -1.04 -5.23 1.55
N TYR A 56 -0.54 -6.46 1.47
CA TYR A 56 -1.01 -7.39 0.45
C TYR A 56 -2.50 -7.65 0.57
N GLU A 57 -2.97 -8.00 1.76
CA GLU A 57 -4.36 -8.36 1.96
C GLU A 57 -5.31 -7.20 1.66
N PHE A 58 -4.95 -6.00 2.08
CA PHE A 58 -5.79 -4.84 1.86
C PHE A 58 -5.89 -4.49 0.38
N ILE A 59 -4.76 -4.49 -0.31
CA ILE A 59 -4.72 -4.18 -1.74
C ILE A 59 -5.44 -5.26 -2.55
N ASP A 60 -5.19 -6.52 -2.22
CA ASP A 60 -5.84 -7.65 -2.89
C ASP A 60 -7.36 -7.55 -2.74
N TYR A 61 -7.83 -7.22 -1.54
CA TYR A 61 -9.25 -7.02 -1.30
C TYR A 61 -9.84 -5.93 -2.19
N LEU A 62 -9.17 -4.77 -2.27
CA LEU A 62 -9.65 -3.66 -3.08
C LEU A 62 -9.69 -4.00 -4.56
N PHE A 63 -8.69 -4.72 -5.05
CA PHE A 63 -8.67 -5.18 -6.43
C PHE A 63 -9.79 -6.19 -6.70
N LYS A 64 -10.01 -7.13 -5.81
CA LYS A 64 -11.05 -8.15 -5.97
C LYS A 64 -12.46 -7.55 -5.94
N GLN A 65 -12.64 -6.47 -5.18
CA GLN A 65 -13.91 -5.78 -5.15
C GLN A 65 -14.14 -4.87 -6.37
N GLY A 66 -13.14 -4.74 -7.23
CA GLY A 66 -13.24 -3.87 -8.40
C GLY A 66 -13.21 -2.40 -8.08
N LEU A 67 -12.82 -2.03 -6.86
CA LEU A 67 -12.78 -0.64 -6.44
C LEU A 67 -11.60 0.11 -7.05
N LEU A 68 -10.49 -0.57 -7.25
CA LEU A 68 -9.28 0.00 -7.81
C LEU A 68 -8.68 -0.93 -8.86
N GLN A 69 -7.93 -0.36 -9.79
CA GLN A 69 -7.21 -1.11 -10.81
C GLN A 69 -5.72 -0.81 -10.80
N ARG A 70 -5.31 0.25 -10.11
CA ARG A 70 -3.91 0.65 -10.04
C ARG A 70 -3.67 1.35 -8.71
N ILE A 71 -2.59 0.98 -8.05
CA ILE A 71 -2.16 1.66 -6.83
C ILE A 71 -0.73 2.13 -7.04
N ILE A 72 -0.48 3.38 -6.69
CA ILE A 72 0.85 3.97 -6.77
C ILE A 72 1.36 4.24 -5.36
N GLU A 73 2.67 4.28 -5.22
CA GLU A 73 3.30 4.58 -3.94
C GLU A 73 4.61 5.32 -4.18
N LYS A 74 4.80 6.38 -3.41
CA LYS A 74 6.00 7.18 -3.42
C LYS A 74 6.84 6.82 -2.21
N VAL A 75 8.09 6.43 -2.42
CA VAL A 75 8.98 5.97 -1.37
C VAL A 75 10.30 6.74 -1.46
N LYS A 76 10.77 7.27 -0.34
CA LYS A 76 12.08 7.91 -0.32
C LYS A 76 13.17 6.92 -0.71
N LYS A 77 14.11 7.38 -1.53
CA LYS A 77 15.17 6.50 -2.05
C LYS A 77 15.99 5.82 -0.98
N PHE A 78 16.25 6.51 0.13
CA PHE A 78 17.05 5.93 1.20
C PHE A 78 16.26 4.95 2.09
N ASN A 79 14.96 4.87 1.93
CA ASN A 79 14.14 3.92 2.68
C ASN A 79 14.21 2.54 2.04
N GLU A 80 15.34 1.87 2.22
CA GLU A 80 15.60 0.58 1.57
C GLU A 80 14.56 -0.48 1.90
N ARG A 81 14.09 -0.49 3.15
CA ARG A 81 13.10 -1.47 3.59
C ARG A 81 11.80 -1.36 2.80
N ASN A 82 11.26 -0.17 2.64
CA ASN A 82 10.03 0.03 1.90
C ASN A 82 10.21 -0.20 0.41
N ASN A 83 11.35 0.18 -0.14
CA ASN A 83 11.65 -0.10 -1.54
C ASN A 83 11.65 -1.61 -1.81
N ARG A 84 12.32 -2.39 -0.95
CA ARG A 84 12.33 -3.85 -1.09
C ARG A 84 10.96 -4.47 -0.90
N LEU A 85 10.19 -3.96 0.06
CA LEU A 85 8.84 -4.46 0.33
C LEU A 85 7.95 -4.30 -0.90
N ASN A 86 8.00 -3.14 -1.54
CA ASN A 86 7.19 -2.89 -2.73
C ASN A 86 7.56 -3.83 -3.88
N LEU A 87 8.85 -4.04 -4.11
CA LEU A 87 9.29 -4.96 -5.15
C LEU A 87 8.84 -6.39 -4.85
N LYS A 88 8.92 -6.80 -3.59
CA LYS A 88 8.47 -8.12 -3.16
C LYS A 88 6.98 -8.34 -3.41
N LEU A 89 6.17 -7.30 -3.21
CA LEU A 89 4.73 -7.36 -3.41
C LEU A 89 4.32 -7.29 -4.88
N GLY A 90 5.25 -7.08 -5.79
CA GLY A 90 4.94 -6.98 -7.20
C GLY A 90 4.75 -5.56 -7.69
N PHE A 91 5.05 -4.58 -6.86
CA PHE A 91 5.08 -3.19 -7.32
C PHE A 91 6.25 -3.04 -8.29
N ARG A 92 6.05 -2.20 -9.29
CA ARG A 92 7.07 -1.93 -10.30
C ARG A 92 7.49 -0.47 -10.23
N LEU A 93 8.79 -0.25 -10.25
CA LEU A 93 9.34 1.11 -10.32
C LEU A 93 9.10 1.68 -11.71
N TYR A 94 8.39 2.79 -11.81
CA TYR A 94 8.10 3.41 -13.09
C TYR A 94 8.67 4.81 -13.24
N GLU A 95 9.08 5.43 -12.15
CA GLU A 95 9.66 6.77 -12.18
C GLU A 95 10.52 6.98 -10.95
N SER A 96 11.45 7.93 -11.04
CA SER A 96 12.37 8.24 -9.95
C SER A 96 12.84 9.68 -10.11
N ASP A 97 12.94 10.41 -9.02
CA ASP A 97 13.56 11.73 -9.02
C ASP A 97 14.72 11.76 -8.01
N SER A 98 15.18 12.94 -7.62
CA SER A 98 16.32 13.05 -6.71
C SER A 98 16.03 12.53 -5.30
N GLU A 99 14.77 12.51 -4.89
CA GLU A 99 14.38 12.15 -3.52
C GLU A 99 13.56 10.87 -3.43
N TYR A 100 12.77 10.54 -4.45
CA TYR A 100 11.77 9.50 -4.37
C TYR A 100 11.86 8.49 -5.51
N ASN A 101 11.46 7.27 -5.20
CA ASN A 101 11.11 6.25 -6.18
C ASN A 101 9.59 6.14 -6.23
N TYR A 102 9.05 5.96 -7.44
CA TYR A 102 7.62 5.86 -7.66
C TYR A 102 7.28 4.48 -8.18
N TYR A 103 6.39 3.80 -7.47
CA TYR A 103 6.01 2.41 -7.77
C TYR A 103 4.55 2.33 -8.15
N GLU A 104 4.21 1.31 -8.90
CA GLU A 104 2.83 0.99 -9.25
C GLU A 104 2.59 -0.51 -9.17
N VAL A 105 1.37 -0.87 -8.86
CA VAL A 105 0.91 -2.26 -8.84
C VAL A 105 -0.50 -2.31 -9.39
N ASN A 106 -0.82 -3.41 -10.07
CA ASN A 106 -2.16 -3.68 -10.57
C ASN A 106 -2.56 -5.12 -10.19
N PRO A 107 -3.82 -5.52 -10.47
CA PRO A 107 -4.26 -6.87 -10.10
C PRO A 107 -3.43 -8.01 -10.69
N LYS A 108 -2.76 -7.76 -11.83
CA LYS A 108 -1.97 -8.80 -12.49
C LYS A 108 -0.56 -8.90 -11.91
N THR A 109 -0.02 -7.81 -11.38
CA THR A 109 1.35 -7.79 -10.90
C THR A 109 1.48 -8.00 -9.40
N LEU A 110 0.38 -7.84 -8.64
CA LEU A 110 0.42 -8.07 -7.19
C LEU A 110 0.78 -9.51 -6.88
N ASN A 111 1.84 -9.70 -6.09
CA ASN A 111 2.33 -11.02 -5.72
C ASN A 111 1.80 -11.44 -4.35
N ALA A 112 1.27 -12.66 -4.29
CA ALA A 112 0.90 -13.28 -3.02
C ALA A 112 2.13 -13.58 -2.18
N GLN A 113 1.99 -13.49 -0.87
CA GLN A 113 3.07 -13.74 0.08
C GLN A 113 2.87 -15.06 0.82
#